data_db64e828b6b3610ae668a525bb3e6aa0
#
_entry.id   db64e828b6b3610ae668a525bb3e6aa0
#
_cell.length_a   1.000
_cell.length_b   1.000
_cell.length_c   1.000
_cell.angle_alpha   90.00
_cell.angle_beta   90.00
_cell.angle_gamma   90.00
#
_symmetry.space_group_name_H-M   'P 1'
#
loop_
_entity.id
_entity.type
_entity.pdbx_description
1 polymer ?
#
loop_
_entity_poly.entity_id
_entity_poly.type
_entity_poly.pdbx_seq_one_letter_code
_entity_poly.pdbx_strand_id
1 'polypeptide(L)'
;MAARPFVQPTSSAVPLPPSLGLVNEPCLEELLWRIKAPQQIPRLPILTSSRPACGQVFLKILGGQDSEEGKWPWQVSLRVRNRHVCGASLVTERWVLTAAHCILSRYQYSVMMGDRNLQGILSGLVVPVSRVVVHPQFSTSGTIKNDLALLRLRYPVNFTGVIQPICIPEKTFHVQAGTRCWVTGWGRKQEFEGPLVSEVLQEIDQYIMYYEECNGLLQMALRTDKDLVQEGVVCGYNSIGKDSCQGDSGGPLVCQYSTTWVQVGIVSWGVGCGRNNTPGVYTETALYSKWLVAVVNKAASLYPVVLLFLLLCVVLSLGLLVTL
;
A
#
# COMPACT_ATOMS: atom_id res chain seq x y z
N MET A 1 -12.96 -64.59 0.32
CA MET A 1 -14.34 -64.62 -0.23
C MET A 1 -14.49 -63.47 -1.19
N ALA A 2 -14.68 -63.82 -2.43
CA ALA A 2 -15.15 -63.21 -3.65
C ALA A 2 -15.20 -61.67 -3.80
N ALA A 3 -14.32 -61.17 -4.66
CA ALA A 3 -14.39 -59.86 -5.29
C ALA A 3 -15.58 -59.79 -6.28
N ARG A 4 -16.33 -58.67 -6.29
CA ARG A 4 -17.31 -58.36 -7.33
C ARG A 4 -16.69 -57.43 -8.39
N PRO A 5 -17.01 -57.62 -9.67
CA PRO A 5 -16.43 -56.87 -10.76
C PRO A 5 -17.12 -55.48 -10.96
N PHE A 6 -16.30 -54.55 -11.39
CA PHE A 6 -16.66 -53.19 -11.80
C PHE A 6 -17.42 -53.22 -13.13
N VAL A 7 -18.63 -52.62 -13.17
CA VAL A 7 -19.43 -52.41 -14.39
C VAL A 7 -19.18 -50.99 -14.89
N GLN A 8 -18.68 -50.86 -16.11
CA GLN A 8 -18.61 -49.59 -16.84
C GLN A 8 -20.00 -49.22 -17.41
N PRO A 9 -20.42 -47.95 -17.33
CA PRO A 9 -21.62 -47.50 -18.05
C PRO A 9 -21.27 -47.20 -19.51
N THR A 10 -22.09 -47.74 -20.38
CA THR A 10 -22.10 -47.58 -21.83
C THR A 10 -22.50 -46.17 -22.24
N SER A 11 -21.74 -45.59 -23.18
CA SER A 11 -22.02 -44.38 -23.92
C SER A 11 -23.33 -44.47 -24.69
N SER A 12 -24.31 -43.64 -24.40
CA SER A 12 -25.44 -43.35 -25.29
C SER A 12 -25.28 -41.92 -25.83
N ALA A 13 -25.07 -41.85 -27.13
CA ALA A 13 -25.02 -40.63 -27.91
C ALA A 13 -26.40 -39.95 -27.94
N VAL A 14 -26.48 -38.67 -27.55
CA VAL A 14 -27.63 -37.80 -27.74
C VAL A 14 -27.45 -37.04 -29.07
N PRO A 15 -28.46 -36.97 -29.95
CA PRO A 15 -28.33 -36.27 -31.24
C PRO A 15 -28.34 -34.75 -31.07
N LEU A 16 -27.48 -34.07 -31.83
CA LEU A 16 -27.37 -32.63 -31.94
C LEU A 16 -28.60 -32.03 -32.65
N PRO A 17 -29.15 -30.89 -32.18
CA PRO A 17 -30.13 -30.13 -32.92
C PRO A 17 -29.49 -29.31 -34.06
N PRO A 18 -30.27 -28.90 -35.09
CA PRO A 18 -29.73 -28.32 -36.33
C PRO A 18 -29.25 -26.88 -36.18
N SER A 19 -28.26 -26.57 -37.00
CA SER A 19 -27.59 -25.31 -37.23
C SER A 19 -28.50 -24.08 -37.21
N LEU A 20 -28.21 -23.14 -36.31
CA LEU A 20 -28.65 -21.73 -36.35
C LEU A 20 -27.46 -20.82 -36.68
N GLY A 21 -27.74 -19.96 -37.63
CA GLY A 21 -26.94 -19.10 -38.43
C GLY A 21 -25.75 -18.36 -37.80
N LEU A 22 -24.82 -18.13 -38.67
CA LEU A 22 -23.67 -17.21 -38.59
C LEU A 22 -23.92 -15.97 -37.72
N VAL A 23 -23.29 -15.94 -36.58
CA VAL A 23 -23.07 -14.68 -35.83
C VAL A 23 -21.67 -14.19 -36.19
N ASN A 24 -21.62 -12.96 -36.71
CA ASN A 24 -20.44 -12.26 -37.19
C ASN A 24 -19.25 -12.33 -36.22
N GLU A 25 -18.12 -12.77 -36.72
CA GLU A 25 -16.83 -12.92 -36.04
C GLU A 25 -16.11 -11.66 -35.51
N PRO A 26 -16.57 -10.40 -35.67
CA PRO A 26 -15.81 -9.27 -35.11
C PRO A 26 -15.94 -9.08 -33.59
N CYS A 27 -16.93 -9.69 -32.92
CA CYS A 27 -17.11 -9.49 -31.48
C CYS A 27 -16.19 -10.36 -30.59
N LEU A 28 -15.71 -11.52 -31.09
CA LEU A 28 -14.83 -12.38 -30.33
C LEU A 28 -13.37 -11.91 -30.33
N GLU A 29 -12.90 -11.32 -31.42
CA GLU A 29 -11.55 -10.75 -31.47
C GLU A 29 -11.39 -9.53 -30.59
N GLU A 30 -12.41 -8.69 -30.45
CA GLU A 30 -12.38 -7.51 -29.58
C GLU A 30 -12.40 -7.88 -28.09
N LEU A 31 -13.09 -8.98 -27.72
CA LEU A 31 -13.04 -9.53 -26.36
C LEU A 31 -11.69 -10.19 -26.03
N LEU A 32 -11.10 -10.91 -26.98
CA LEU A 32 -9.78 -11.53 -26.81
C LEU A 32 -8.65 -10.50 -26.77
N TRP A 33 -8.82 -9.34 -27.43
CA TRP A 33 -7.86 -8.24 -27.37
C TRP A 33 -7.87 -7.54 -26.01
N ARG A 34 -9.05 -7.38 -25.38
CA ARG A 34 -9.17 -6.82 -24.02
C ARG A 34 -8.58 -7.74 -22.94
N ILE A 35 -8.55 -9.06 -23.17
CA ILE A 35 -7.97 -10.02 -22.22
C ILE A 35 -6.44 -10.12 -22.38
N LYS A 36 -5.88 -9.76 -23.55
CA LYS A 36 -4.44 -9.82 -23.84
C LYS A 36 -3.69 -8.51 -23.76
N ALA A 37 -4.37 -7.37 -23.55
CA ALA A 37 -3.67 -6.12 -23.36
C ALA A 37 -2.94 -6.15 -22.02
N PRO A 38 -1.60 -5.95 -21.97
CA PRO A 38 -0.90 -5.79 -20.72
C PRO A 38 -1.53 -4.58 -20.01
N GLN A 39 -2.02 -4.78 -18.79
CA GLN A 39 -2.56 -3.70 -17.97
C GLN A 39 -1.51 -2.58 -17.92
N GLN A 40 -1.82 -1.43 -18.50
CA GLN A 40 -0.95 -0.27 -18.45
C GLN A 40 -0.79 0.12 -16.98
N ILE A 41 0.44 0.08 -16.51
CA ILE A 41 0.81 0.53 -15.16
C ILE A 41 0.38 1.99 -15.03
N PRO A 42 -0.53 2.32 -14.09
CA PRO A 42 -1.01 3.69 -13.95
C PRO A 42 0.16 4.59 -13.52
N ARG A 43 0.50 5.55 -14.33
CA ARG A 43 1.44 6.61 -13.96
C ARG A 43 0.69 7.66 -13.19
N LEU A 44 1.16 8.03 -11.99
CA LEU A 44 0.71 9.25 -11.34
C LEU A 44 0.99 10.45 -12.26
N PRO A 45 -0.01 11.28 -12.61
CA PRO A 45 0.19 12.40 -13.53
C PRO A 45 1.00 13.57 -12.96
N ILE A 46 1.76 13.37 -11.90
CA ILE A 46 2.44 14.48 -11.17
C ILE A 46 3.89 14.69 -11.61
N LEU A 47 4.45 13.89 -12.51
CA LEU A 47 5.89 13.95 -12.76
C LEU A 47 6.23 14.02 -14.24
N THR A 48 6.00 15.19 -14.83
CA THR A 48 6.73 15.61 -16.03
C THR A 48 8.13 16.10 -15.62
N SER A 49 9.15 15.59 -16.28
CA SER A 49 10.57 15.94 -16.30
C SER A 49 11.45 15.42 -15.15
N SER A 50 12.38 14.52 -15.48
CA SER A 50 13.65 14.20 -14.80
C SER A 50 13.65 13.65 -13.37
N ARG A 51 12.51 13.22 -12.81
CA ARG A 51 12.48 12.55 -11.51
C ARG A 51 12.59 11.03 -11.69
N PRO A 52 13.32 10.31 -10.80
CA PRO A 52 13.37 8.85 -10.86
C PRO A 52 11.96 8.27 -10.83
N ALA A 53 11.73 7.25 -11.67
CA ALA A 53 10.45 6.54 -11.70
C ALA A 53 10.21 5.87 -10.33
N CYS A 54 8.98 5.96 -9.81
CA CYS A 54 8.60 5.29 -8.57
C CYS A 54 8.61 3.76 -8.71
N GLY A 55 8.64 3.02 -7.60
CA GLY A 55 8.51 1.57 -7.55
C GLY A 55 9.69 0.81 -8.16
N GLN A 56 10.86 1.41 -8.23
CA GLN A 56 12.07 0.78 -8.77
C GLN A 56 12.93 0.22 -7.64
N VAL A 57 13.47 -0.98 -7.85
CA VAL A 57 14.47 -1.61 -6.97
C VAL A 57 15.77 -1.75 -7.75
N PHE A 58 16.85 -1.17 -7.24
CA PHE A 58 18.13 -1.13 -7.92
C PHE A 58 19.08 -2.24 -7.47
N LEU A 59 18.77 -2.93 -6.35
CA LEU A 59 19.59 -4.00 -5.81
C LEU A 59 19.03 -5.37 -6.20
N LYS A 60 19.90 -6.31 -6.59
CA LYS A 60 19.51 -7.66 -7.01
C LYS A 60 19.14 -8.49 -5.79
N ILE A 61 17.96 -9.11 -5.83
CA ILE A 61 17.39 -9.92 -4.75
C ILE A 61 17.98 -11.33 -4.80
N LEU A 62 18.49 -11.82 -3.65
CA LEU A 62 18.88 -13.20 -3.39
C LEU A 62 18.15 -13.65 -2.10
N GLY A 63 17.35 -14.70 -2.17
CA GLY A 63 16.32 -15.08 -1.19
C GLY A 63 16.73 -15.26 0.28
N GLY A 64 15.75 -15.01 1.19
CA GLY A 64 15.85 -15.21 2.65
C GLY A 64 14.58 -14.79 3.40
N GLN A 65 14.44 -15.14 4.69
CA GLN A 65 13.28 -14.77 5.53
C GLN A 65 13.38 -13.34 6.11
N ASP A 66 14.57 -12.88 6.43
CA ASP A 66 14.81 -11.47 6.75
C ASP A 66 15.00 -10.70 5.42
N SER A 67 14.42 -9.51 5.29
CA SER A 67 14.55 -8.74 4.05
C SER A 67 16.01 -8.36 3.78
N GLU A 68 16.41 -8.41 2.52
CA GLU A 68 17.73 -7.94 2.09
C GLU A 68 17.81 -6.42 2.13
N GLU A 69 19.03 -5.89 2.28
CA GLU A 69 19.24 -4.45 2.28
C GLU A 69 18.84 -3.83 0.93
N GLY A 70 18.06 -2.73 0.99
CA GLY A 70 17.60 -2.03 -0.21
C GLY A 70 16.53 -2.73 -1.03
N LYS A 71 16.03 -3.90 -0.61
CA LYS A 71 14.93 -4.60 -1.30
C LYS A 71 13.62 -3.80 -1.26
N TRP A 72 13.37 -3.10 -0.18
CA TRP A 72 12.17 -2.30 0.04
C TRP A 72 12.53 -0.84 0.30
N PRO A 73 13.03 -0.11 -0.72
CA PRO A 73 13.62 1.21 -0.51
C PRO A 73 12.60 2.31 -0.16
N TRP A 74 11.31 2.00 -0.26
CA TRP A 74 10.19 2.86 0.18
C TRP A 74 9.74 2.61 1.61
N GLN A 75 10.25 1.56 2.27
CA GLN A 75 9.85 1.24 3.63
C GLN A 75 10.32 2.32 4.60
N VAL A 76 9.40 2.79 5.45
CA VAL A 76 9.63 3.85 6.43
C VAL A 76 9.18 3.40 7.81
N SER A 77 9.98 3.69 8.82
CA SER A 77 9.62 3.55 10.23
C SER A 77 9.08 4.87 10.75
N LEU A 78 7.80 4.93 11.12
CA LEU A 78 7.20 6.07 11.83
C LEU A 78 7.60 6.01 13.30
N ARG A 79 8.11 7.12 13.86
CA ARG A 79 8.72 7.17 15.18
C ARG A 79 8.16 8.29 16.06
N VAL A 80 8.02 7.98 17.34
CA VAL A 80 7.79 8.94 18.42
C VAL A 80 8.94 8.81 19.42
N ARG A 81 9.64 9.91 19.74
CA ARG A 81 10.82 9.88 20.63
C ARG A 81 11.84 8.82 20.23
N ASN A 82 12.13 8.71 18.93
CA ASN A 82 13.04 7.74 18.31
C ASN A 82 12.63 6.26 18.45
N ARG A 83 11.43 5.96 18.96
CA ARG A 83 10.91 4.58 19.00
C ARG A 83 9.96 4.35 17.85
N HIS A 84 10.08 3.21 17.21
CA HIS A 84 9.15 2.75 16.18
C HIS A 84 7.74 2.59 16.77
N VAL A 85 6.74 3.15 16.09
CA VAL A 85 5.34 3.06 16.49
C VAL A 85 4.45 2.48 15.39
N CYS A 86 4.82 2.69 14.12
CA CYS A 86 4.09 2.20 12.95
C CYS A 86 5.04 2.09 11.75
N GLY A 87 4.62 1.30 10.76
CA GLY A 87 5.15 1.34 9.42
C GLY A 87 4.62 2.54 8.63
N ALA A 88 5.29 2.85 7.53
CA ALA A 88 4.88 3.87 6.56
C ALA A 88 5.61 3.62 5.24
N SER A 89 5.26 4.37 4.18
CA SER A 89 5.90 4.30 2.87
C SER A 89 6.24 5.67 2.31
N LEU A 90 7.40 5.80 1.66
CA LEU A 90 7.81 7.02 0.97
C LEU A 90 7.07 7.11 -0.37
N VAL A 91 6.31 8.20 -0.60
CA VAL A 91 5.55 8.40 -1.84
C VAL A 91 6.12 9.52 -2.73
N THR A 92 6.79 10.49 -2.12
CA THR A 92 7.58 11.52 -2.82
C THR A 92 8.77 11.92 -1.95
N GLU A 93 9.65 12.77 -2.46
CA GLU A 93 10.78 13.30 -1.67
C GLU A 93 10.36 14.02 -0.38
N ARG A 94 9.07 14.40 -0.24
CA ARG A 94 8.55 15.15 0.92
C ARG A 94 7.35 14.53 1.61
N TRP A 95 6.82 13.43 1.08
CA TRP A 95 5.59 12.86 1.61
C TRP A 95 5.73 11.37 1.89
N VAL A 96 5.24 11.00 3.05
CA VAL A 96 5.18 9.63 3.57
C VAL A 96 3.72 9.29 3.84
N LEU A 97 3.30 8.09 3.43
CA LEU A 97 1.95 7.55 3.61
C LEU A 97 1.95 6.54 4.76
N THR A 98 0.94 6.61 5.63
CA THR A 98 0.72 5.69 6.75
C THR A 98 -0.77 5.56 7.07
N ALA A 99 -1.13 4.74 8.05
CA ALA A 99 -2.50 4.64 8.56
C ALA A 99 -2.88 5.82 9.46
N ALA A 100 -4.14 6.23 9.45
CA ALA A 100 -4.65 7.31 10.28
C ALA A 100 -4.64 6.94 11.77
N HIS A 101 -4.93 5.68 12.12
CA HIS A 101 -4.91 5.21 13.50
C HIS A 101 -3.52 5.27 14.16
N CYS A 102 -2.44 5.36 13.37
CA CYS A 102 -1.09 5.60 13.87
C CYS A 102 -0.87 7.02 14.40
N ILE A 103 -1.82 7.93 14.14
CA ILE A 103 -1.65 9.37 14.42
C ILE A 103 -2.42 9.78 15.66
N LEU A 104 -1.69 10.22 16.66
CA LEU A 104 -2.22 10.86 17.86
C LEU A 104 -1.77 12.32 17.90
N SER A 105 -2.70 13.25 17.97
CA SER A 105 -2.47 14.71 17.83
C SER A 105 -1.45 15.30 18.80
N ARG A 106 -1.21 14.64 19.92
CA ARG A 106 -0.29 15.11 20.99
C ARG A 106 1.19 14.79 20.76
N TYR A 107 1.53 14.01 19.71
CA TYR A 107 2.90 13.60 19.48
C TYR A 107 3.57 14.35 18.34
N GLN A 108 4.89 14.57 18.51
CA GLN A 108 5.78 14.95 17.42
C GLN A 108 6.38 13.70 16.81
N TYR A 109 6.31 13.62 15.50
CA TYR A 109 6.75 12.46 14.73
C TYR A 109 8.08 12.74 14.03
N SER A 110 8.85 11.69 13.87
CA SER A 110 9.94 11.58 12.90
C SER A 110 9.78 10.29 12.11
N VAL A 111 10.47 10.21 10.99
CA VAL A 111 10.53 9.00 10.17
C VAL A 111 11.97 8.56 10.00
N MET A 112 12.21 7.24 9.93
CA MET A 112 13.50 6.66 9.56
C MET A 112 13.33 5.82 8.31
N MET A 113 14.28 5.93 7.37
CA MET A 113 14.30 5.20 6.11
C MET A 113 15.73 4.88 5.68
N GLY A 114 15.90 3.99 4.69
CA GLY A 114 17.19 3.63 4.12
C GLY A 114 18.01 2.62 4.93
N ASP A 115 17.43 2.03 5.99
CA ASP A 115 18.03 0.97 6.76
C ASP A 115 16.99 -0.10 7.10
N ARG A 116 17.36 -1.37 6.98
CA ARG A 116 16.52 -2.49 7.41
C ARG A 116 16.51 -2.71 8.91
N ASN A 117 17.52 -2.19 9.65
CA ASN A 117 17.64 -2.34 11.09
C ASN A 117 17.05 -1.13 11.81
N LEU A 118 16.10 -1.35 12.73
CA LEU A 118 15.52 -0.26 13.54
C LEU A 118 16.53 0.45 14.44
N GLN A 119 17.58 -0.25 14.86
CA GLN A 119 18.64 0.29 15.69
C GLN A 119 19.83 0.82 14.91
N GLY A 120 19.78 0.76 13.58
CA GLY A 120 20.82 1.22 12.68
C GLY A 120 21.07 2.74 12.78
N ILE A 121 21.64 3.17 13.92
CA ILE A 121 21.88 4.57 14.26
C ILE A 121 22.87 5.25 13.27
N LEU A 122 23.63 4.47 12.52
CA LEU A 122 24.71 4.96 11.66
C LEU A 122 24.37 5.02 10.16
N SER A 123 23.35 4.32 9.70
CA SER A 123 23.00 4.19 8.27
C SER A 123 21.63 4.72 7.89
N GLY A 124 20.66 4.74 8.82
CA GLY A 124 19.29 5.19 8.57
C GLY A 124 19.16 6.71 8.58
N LEU A 125 18.48 7.26 7.57
CA LEU A 125 18.15 8.68 7.50
C LEU A 125 16.92 8.96 8.38
N VAL A 126 17.07 9.81 9.40
CA VAL A 126 15.97 10.26 10.27
C VAL A 126 15.56 11.68 9.90
N VAL A 127 14.28 11.87 9.56
CA VAL A 127 13.71 13.18 9.16
C VAL A 127 12.51 13.52 10.04
N PRO A 128 12.46 14.73 10.65
CA PRO A 128 11.28 15.18 11.37
C PRO A 128 10.07 15.41 10.46
N VAL A 129 8.88 15.14 10.98
CA VAL A 129 7.61 15.46 10.33
C VAL A 129 7.23 16.90 10.63
N SER A 130 6.94 17.69 9.61
CA SER A 130 6.52 19.10 9.74
C SER A 130 5.00 19.27 9.77
N ARG A 131 4.25 18.36 9.12
CA ARG A 131 2.79 18.40 9.06
C ARG A 131 2.22 17.00 8.92
N VAL A 132 1.09 16.78 9.56
CA VAL A 132 0.29 15.54 9.44
C VAL A 132 -1.06 15.93 8.82
N VAL A 133 -1.52 15.13 7.84
CA VAL A 133 -2.82 15.28 7.20
C VAL A 133 -3.53 13.93 7.26
N VAL A 134 -4.43 13.80 8.23
CA VAL A 134 -5.31 12.62 8.36
C VAL A 134 -6.47 12.78 7.37
N HIS A 135 -6.95 11.67 6.81
CA HIS A 135 -8.12 11.70 5.93
C HIS A 135 -9.33 12.25 6.71
N PRO A 136 -10.08 13.24 6.16
CA PRO A 136 -11.12 13.95 6.92
C PRO A 136 -12.29 13.06 7.36
N GLN A 137 -12.49 11.94 6.68
CA GLN A 137 -13.54 10.98 7.00
C GLN A 137 -13.02 9.74 7.73
N PHE A 138 -11.80 9.78 8.29
CA PHE A 138 -11.29 8.70 9.15
C PHE A 138 -12.21 8.50 10.33
N SER A 139 -12.58 7.24 10.60
CA SER A 139 -13.46 6.88 11.70
C SER A 139 -13.11 5.49 12.24
N THR A 140 -13.19 5.37 13.56
CA THR A 140 -13.11 4.09 14.29
C THR A 140 -14.47 3.71 14.92
N SER A 141 -15.53 4.46 14.60
CA SER A 141 -16.88 4.16 15.09
C SER A 141 -17.50 3.02 14.27
N GLY A 142 -17.73 1.89 14.89
CA GLY A 142 -18.14 0.66 14.23
C GLY A 142 -16.96 -0.04 13.56
N THR A 143 -16.90 -0.03 12.23
CA THR A 143 -15.76 -0.51 11.47
C THR A 143 -14.75 0.62 11.23
N ILE A 144 -13.46 0.29 11.15
CA ILE A 144 -12.42 1.26 10.78
C ILE A 144 -12.60 1.64 9.30
N LYS A 145 -12.70 2.96 9.02
CA LYS A 145 -12.92 3.50 7.67
C LYS A 145 -11.92 4.62 7.37
N ASN A 146 -11.54 4.72 6.11
CA ASN A 146 -10.66 5.77 5.59
C ASN A 146 -9.37 5.91 6.41
N ASP A 147 -8.76 4.75 6.74
CA ASP A 147 -7.63 4.65 7.65
C ASP A 147 -6.31 4.97 6.92
N LEU A 148 -6.12 6.24 6.59
CA LEU A 148 -4.89 6.73 5.94
C LEU A 148 -4.53 8.14 6.36
N ALA A 149 -3.23 8.44 6.39
CA ALA A 149 -2.69 9.76 6.68
C ALA A 149 -1.42 10.03 5.86
N LEU A 150 -1.22 11.28 5.46
CA LEU A 150 -0.01 11.79 4.83
C LEU A 150 0.82 12.60 5.82
N LEU A 151 2.12 12.31 5.84
CA LEU A 151 3.11 12.99 6.67
C LEU A 151 4.02 13.81 5.77
N ARG A 152 4.06 15.13 5.97
CA ARG A 152 4.99 16.01 5.27
C ARG A 152 6.31 16.08 6.01
N LEU A 153 7.38 15.73 5.35
CA LEU A 153 8.73 15.83 5.88
C LEU A 153 9.17 17.31 6.01
N ARG A 154 9.94 17.60 7.02
CA ARG A 154 10.50 18.95 7.24
C ARG A 154 11.47 19.33 6.12
N TYR A 155 12.25 18.37 5.64
CA TYR A 155 13.19 18.51 4.54
C TYR A 155 12.90 17.46 3.46
N PRO A 156 13.18 17.73 2.18
CA PRO A 156 13.12 16.70 1.16
C PRO A 156 14.24 15.69 1.37
N VAL A 157 13.97 14.44 0.99
CA VAL A 157 14.98 13.40 0.98
C VAL A 157 15.54 13.21 -0.43
N ASN A 158 16.83 12.91 -0.52
CA ASN A 158 17.45 12.51 -1.76
C ASN A 158 17.20 11.01 -1.99
N PHE A 159 16.81 10.64 -3.20
CA PHE A 159 16.66 9.25 -3.57
C PHE A 159 18.04 8.62 -3.79
N THR A 160 18.19 7.39 -3.28
CA THR A 160 19.43 6.59 -3.34
C THR A 160 19.06 5.14 -3.70
N GLY A 161 20.04 4.24 -3.75
CA GLY A 161 19.76 2.81 -3.95
C GLY A 161 18.87 2.18 -2.87
N VAL A 162 18.85 2.76 -1.67
CA VAL A 162 18.10 2.27 -0.50
C VAL A 162 16.95 3.19 -0.04
N ILE A 163 16.77 4.34 -0.71
CA ILE A 163 15.66 5.28 -0.45
C ILE A 163 15.03 5.63 -1.79
N GLN A 164 13.84 5.11 -2.07
CA GLN A 164 13.09 5.32 -3.31
C GLN A 164 11.59 5.45 -3.02
N PRO A 165 10.83 6.19 -3.83
CA PRO A 165 9.39 6.29 -3.66
C PRO A 165 8.67 5.07 -4.23
N ILE A 166 7.58 4.65 -3.59
CA ILE A 166 6.64 3.66 -4.12
C ILE A 166 5.62 4.31 -5.05
N CYS A 167 5.16 3.59 -6.08
CA CYS A 167 4.05 4.06 -6.91
C CYS A 167 2.71 3.88 -6.20
N ILE A 168 1.87 4.92 -6.25
CA ILE A 168 0.46 4.84 -5.86
C ILE A 168 -0.38 4.71 -7.13
N PRO A 169 -1.29 3.73 -7.22
CA PRO A 169 -2.11 3.50 -8.41
C PRO A 169 -3.16 4.60 -8.60
N GLU A 170 -3.64 4.77 -9.83
CA GLU A 170 -4.79 5.62 -10.14
C GLU A 170 -6.11 5.02 -9.63
N LYS A 171 -7.15 5.85 -9.51
CA LYS A 171 -8.46 5.41 -9.00
C LYS A 171 -9.10 4.26 -9.81
N THR A 172 -8.80 4.18 -11.09
CA THR A 172 -9.32 3.15 -12.00
C THR A 172 -8.56 1.82 -11.94
N PHE A 173 -7.48 1.79 -11.17
CA PHE A 173 -6.69 0.58 -10.98
C PHE A 173 -7.38 -0.33 -9.95
N HIS A 174 -7.58 -1.59 -10.33
CA HIS A 174 -8.10 -2.63 -9.44
C HIS A 174 -7.11 -3.79 -9.41
N VAL A 175 -6.58 -4.08 -8.22
CA VAL A 175 -5.78 -5.28 -8.00
C VAL A 175 -6.69 -6.49 -8.05
N GLN A 176 -6.30 -7.52 -8.82
CA GLN A 176 -7.12 -8.74 -8.96
C GLN A 176 -6.96 -9.64 -7.74
N ALA A 177 -8.05 -10.30 -7.33
CA ALA A 177 -7.99 -11.36 -6.32
C ALA A 177 -7.03 -12.47 -6.78
N GLY A 178 -6.31 -13.08 -5.84
CA GLY A 178 -5.27 -14.07 -6.10
C GLY A 178 -3.92 -13.47 -6.54
N THR A 179 -3.80 -12.14 -6.73
CA THR A 179 -2.51 -11.51 -7.00
C THR A 179 -1.59 -11.66 -5.79
N ARG A 180 -0.35 -12.13 -6.03
CA ARG A 180 0.67 -12.23 -5.00
C ARG A 180 1.31 -10.88 -4.74
N CYS A 181 1.24 -10.40 -3.51
CA CYS A 181 1.76 -9.12 -3.05
C CYS A 181 2.62 -9.33 -1.80
N TRP A 182 3.27 -8.30 -1.28
CA TRP A 182 4.13 -8.37 -0.11
C TRP A 182 3.75 -7.28 0.88
N VAL A 183 3.74 -7.67 2.16
CA VAL A 183 3.72 -6.76 3.30
C VAL A 183 5.11 -6.73 3.90
N THR A 184 5.57 -5.55 4.26
CA THR A 184 6.88 -5.34 4.87
C THR A 184 6.75 -4.50 6.14
N GLY A 185 7.53 -4.85 7.17
CA GLY A 185 7.50 -4.10 8.42
C GLY A 185 8.39 -4.68 9.50
N TRP A 186 8.40 -4.02 10.63
CA TRP A 186 9.13 -4.40 11.83
C TRP A 186 8.18 -4.90 12.94
N GLY A 187 6.99 -5.35 12.58
CA GLY A 187 6.02 -5.89 13.52
C GLY A 187 6.49 -7.17 14.19
N ARG A 188 5.69 -7.64 15.15
CA ARG A 188 5.93 -8.91 15.84
C ARG A 188 6.02 -10.06 14.85
N LYS A 189 6.97 -10.96 15.08
CA LYS A 189 7.09 -12.22 14.32
C LYS A 189 6.06 -13.27 14.75
N GLN A 190 5.55 -13.17 15.97
CA GLN A 190 4.59 -14.10 16.57
C GLN A 190 3.58 -13.36 17.46
N GLU A 191 2.33 -13.84 17.54
CA GLU A 191 1.23 -13.14 18.22
C GLU A 191 1.48 -12.96 19.73
N PHE A 192 1.98 -13.99 20.41
CA PHE A 192 2.07 -14.01 21.87
C PHE A 192 3.50 -14.09 22.42
N GLU A 193 4.49 -14.30 21.57
CA GLU A 193 5.87 -14.53 21.99
C GLU A 193 6.84 -13.53 21.37
N GLY A 194 7.97 -13.30 22.06
CA GLY A 194 9.07 -12.48 21.58
C GLY A 194 8.88 -10.96 21.74
N PRO A 195 9.80 -10.18 21.19
CA PRO A 195 9.79 -8.72 21.30
C PRO A 195 8.61 -8.09 20.55
N LEU A 196 8.17 -6.91 21.00
CA LEU A 196 7.07 -6.14 20.40
C LEU A 196 7.34 -5.71 18.96
N VAL A 197 8.60 -5.61 18.58
CA VAL A 197 9.06 -5.24 17.24
C VAL A 197 10.26 -6.10 16.86
N SER A 198 10.37 -6.44 15.58
CA SER A 198 11.58 -7.04 15.01
C SER A 198 12.66 -5.98 14.86
N GLU A 199 13.92 -6.32 15.14
CA GLU A 199 15.04 -5.43 14.89
C GLU A 199 15.32 -5.29 13.39
N VAL A 200 15.14 -6.35 12.63
CA VAL A 200 15.36 -6.42 11.19
C VAL A 200 14.02 -6.41 10.45
N LEU A 201 13.94 -5.63 9.37
CA LEU A 201 12.77 -5.55 8.49
C LEU A 201 12.38 -6.95 8.00
N GLN A 202 11.11 -7.29 8.18
CA GLN A 202 10.52 -8.56 7.74
C GLN A 202 9.72 -8.34 6.44
N GLU A 203 9.52 -9.43 5.71
CA GLU A 203 8.67 -9.46 4.51
C GLU A 203 7.82 -10.74 4.51
N ILE A 204 6.57 -10.59 4.13
CA ILE A 204 5.61 -11.70 4.05
C ILE A 204 4.82 -11.54 2.76
N ASP A 205 4.70 -12.61 1.98
CA ASP A 205 3.83 -12.62 0.83
C ASP A 205 2.37 -12.83 1.25
N GLN A 206 1.47 -12.17 0.53
CA GLN A 206 0.04 -12.18 0.73
C GLN A 206 -0.66 -12.33 -0.61
N TYR A 207 -1.77 -13.06 -0.65
CA TYR A 207 -2.63 -13.15 -1.82
C TYR A 207 -3.84 -12.25 -1.62
N ILE A 208 -4.13 -11.42 -2.61
CA ILE A 208 -5.24 -10.46 -2.55
C ILE A 208 -6.57 -11.19 -2.50
N MET A 209 -7.46 -10.67 -1.66
CA MET A 209 -8.85 -11.08 -1.52
C MET A 209 -9.75 -9.83 -1.52
N TYR A 210 -10.90 -9.91 -2.19
CA TYR A 210 -11.86 -8.80 -2.18
C TYR A 210 -12.59 -8.69 -0.84
N TYR A 211 -13.07 -7.50 -0.54
CA TYR A 211 -13.64 -7.20 0.77
C TYR A 211 -14.90 -8.03 1.09
N GLU A 212 -15.69 -8.45 0.08
CA GLU A 212 -16.90 -9.27 0.29
C GLU A 212 -16.56 -10.65 0.85
N GLU A 213 -15.60 -11.36 0.24
CA GLU A 213 -15.12 -12.66 0.72
C GLU A 213 -14.42 -12.52 2.08
N CYS A 214 -13.61 -11.49 2.21
CA CYS A 214 -12.92 -11.14 3.45
C CYS A 214 -13.91 -10.90 4.60
N ASN A 215 -14.99 -10.15 4.36
CA ASN A 215 -16.05 -9.89 5.35
C ASN A 215 -16.66 -11.21 5.86
N GLY A 216 -16.97 -12.12 4.96
CA GLY A 216 -17.51 -13.43 5.33
C GLY A 216 -16.58 -14.24 6.22
N LEU A 217 -15.27 -14.28 5.92
CA LEU A 217 -14.28 -14.98 6.75
C LEU A 217 -14.13 -14.33 8.13
N LEU A 218 -14.10 -13.00 8.19
CA LEU A 218 -14.00 -12.27 9.46
C LEU A 218 -15.26 -12.42 10.31
N GLN A 219 -16.45 -12.42 9.70
CA GLN A 219 -17.71 -12.68 10.38
C GLN A 219 -17.72 -14.07 11.01
N MET A 220 -17.27 -15.09 10.28
CA MET A 220 -17.13 -16.45 10.81
C MET A 220 -16.12 -16.51 11.98
N ALA A 221 -14.96 -15.87 11.82
CA ALA A 221 -13.90 -15.87 12.83
C ALA A 221 -14.33 -15.18 14.13
N LEU A 222 -15.08 -14.08 14.04
CA LEU A 222 -15.56 -13.28 15.18
C LEU A 222 -16.99 -13.65 15.64
N ARG A 223 -17.63 -14.64 14.98
CA ARG A 223 -19.00 -15.09 15.27
C ARG A 223 -20.01 -13.95 15.34
N THR A 224 -20.06 -13.14 14.29
CA THR A 224 -20.93 -11.96 14.19
C THR A 224 -21.56 -11.86 12.80
N ASP A 225 -22.77 -11.30 12.71
CA ASP A 225 -23.45 -11.00 11.45
C ASP A 225 -23.21 -9.56 10.97
N LYS A 226 -22.42 -8.76 11.72
CA LYS A 226 -22.16 -7.37 11.36
C LYS A 226 -21.11 -7.30 10.26
N ASP A 227 -21.28 -6.35 9.35
CA ASP A 227 -20.23 -6.03 8.39
C ASP A 227 -19.00 -5.44 9.09
N LEU A 228 -17.87 -6.10 8.92
CA LEU A 228 -16.59 -5.76 9.54
C LEU A 228 -15.70 -4.98 8.58
N VAL A 229 -15.82 -5.23 7.28
CA VAL A 229 -15.13 -4.51 6.20
C VAL A 229 -16.11 -4.13 5.11
N GLN A 230 -15.82 -3.04 4.40
CA GLN A 230 -16.66 -2.45 3.35
C GLN A 230 -15.78 -2.00 2.17
N GLU A 231 -16.41 -1.50 1.11
CA GLU A 231 -15.70 -0.87 -0.02
C GLU A 231 -14.64 0.15 0.46
N GLY A 232 -13.49 0.15 -0.18
CA GLY A 232 -12.30 0.95 0.20
C GLY A 232 -11.28 0.16 1.02
N VAL A 233 -11.50 -1.14 1.13
CA VAL A 233 -10.63 -2.10 1.79
C VAL A 233 -10.27 -3.21 0.81
N VAL A 234 -9.02 -3.63 0.85
CA VAL A 234 -8.54 -4.87 0.24
C VAL A 234 -7.99 -5.76 1.34
N CYS A 235 -8.15 -7.06 1.21
CA CYS A 235 -7.65 -8.02 2.18
C CYS A 235 -6.50 -8.84 1.59
N GLY A 236 -5.67 -9.36 2.48
CA GLY A 236 -4.60 -10.27 2.12
C GLY A 236 -4.66 -11.53 2.98
N TYR A 237 -4.34 -12.66 2.40
CA TYR A 237 -4.24 -13.91 3.13
C TYR A 237 -2.99 -14.69 2.72
N ASN A 238 -2.51 -15.53 3.63
CA ASN A 238 -1.43 -16.45 3.37
C ASN A 238 -1.86 -17.85 3.85
N SER A 239 -1.73 -18.86 2.99
CA SER A 239 -2.18 -20.23 3.27
C SER A 239 -1.44 -20.92 4.43
N ILE A 240 -0.26 -20.43 4.79
CA ILE A 240 0.56 -20.98 5.88
C ILE A 240 0.41 -20.20 7.20
N GLY A 241 -0.64 -19.36 7.31
CA GLY A 241 -0.93 -18.61 8.53
C GLY A 241 0.10 -17.54 8.86
N LYS A 242 0.73 -16.92 7.87
CA LYS A 242 1.58 -15.73 8.06
C LYS A 242 0.80 -14.48 7.69
N ASP A 243 0.83 -13.47 8.54
CA ASP A 243 0.14 -12.19 8.32
C ASP A 243 0.95 -11.04 8.94
N SER A 244 0.56 -9.80 8.57
CA SER A 244 1.00 -8.60 9.26
C SER A 244 0.60 -8.65 10.73
N CYS A 245 1.43 -8.10 11.60
CA CYS A 245 1.22 -8.12 13.04
C CYS A 245 1.36 -6.72 13.65
N GLN A 246 1.22 -6.64 14.98
CA GLN A 246 1.43 -5.41 15.74
C GLN A 246 2.81 -4.81 15.44
N GLY A 247 2.84 -3.55 15.01
CA GLY A 247 4.05 -2.84 14.56
C GLY A 247 4.16 -2.68 13.04
N ASP A 248 3.40 -3.47 12.23
CA ASP A 248 3.34 -3.30 10.78
C ASP A 248 2.28 -2.28 10.35
N SER A 249 1.35 -1.90 11.25
CA SER A 249 0.30 -0.89 11.04
C SER A 249 0.83 0.33 10.28
N GLY A 250 0.12 0.76 9.24
CA GLY A 250 0.52 1.89 8.38
C GLY A 250 1.57 1.54 7.33
N GLY A 251 2.18 0.36 7.39
CA GLY A 251 3.12 -0.14 6.39
C GLY A 251 2.45 -0.46 5.04
N PRO A 252 3.25 -0.64 3.97
CA PRO A 252 2.73 -0.87 2.64
C PRO A 252 2.42 -2.34 2.37
N LEU A 253 1.30 -2.58 1.65
CA LEU A 253 1.05 -3.79 0.87
C LEU A 253 1.36 -3.48 -0.58
N VAL A 254 2.36 -4.14 -1.16
CA VAL A 254 2.87 -3.85 -2.51
C VAL A 254 2.79 -5.06 -3.42
N CYS A 255 2.44 -4.83 -4.69
CA CYS A 255 2.43 -5.86 -5.71
C CYS A 255 3.35 -5.46 -6.85
N GLN A 256 3.99 -6.45 -7.48
CA GLN A 256 4.88 -6.23 -8.61
C GLN A 256 4.13 -6.40 -9.93
N TYR A 257 4.22 -5.39 -10.78
CA TYR A 257 3.70 -5.40 -12.15
C TYR A 257 4.86 -5.18 -13.11
N SER A 258 5.26 -6.25 -13.82
CA SER A 258 6.48 -6.24 -14.63
C SER A 258 7.72 -5.90 -13.76
N THR A 259 8.35 -4.77 -13.99
CA THR A 259 9.52 -4.27 -13.24
C THR A 259 9.17 -3.20 -12.19
N THR A 260 7.90 -2.82 -12.07
CA THR A 260 7.45 -1.72 -11.21
C THR A 260 6.65 -2.24 -10.03
N TRP A 261 6.97 -1.74 -8.85
CA TRP A 261 6.22 -2.01 -7.63
C TRP A 261 5.15 -0.94 -7.39
N VAL A 262 3.96 -1.38 -7.02
CA VAL A 262 2.80 -0.52 -6.77
C VAL A 262 2.24 -0.83 -5.38
N GLN A 263 2.04 0.18 -4.58
CA GLN A 263 1.38 0.04 -3.29
C GLN A 263 -0.14 0.00 -3.51
N VAL A 264 -0.75 -1.15 -3.23
CA VAL A 264 -2.19 -1.36 -3.38
C VAL A 264 -2.95 -1.22 -2.07
N GLY A 265 -2.25 -1.32 -0.92
CA GLY A 265 -2.86 -1.22 0.39
C GLY A 265 -1.96 -0.60 1.45
N ILE A 266 -2.59 -0.23 2.58
CA ILE A 266 -1.94 0.26 3.81
C ILE A 266 -2.40 -0.67 4.92
N VAL A 267 -1.48 -1.26 5.69
CA VAL A 267 -1.82 -2.13 6.84
C VAL A 267 -2.72 -1.37 7.81
N SER A 268 -3.96 -1.84 7.98
CA SER A 268 -4.95 -1.20 8.85
C SER A 268 -5.20 -2.01 10.12
N TRP A 269 -5.72 -3.22 10.00
CA TRP A 269 -6.01 -4.07 11.14
C TRP A 269 -6.10 -5.56 10.75
N GLY A 270 -6.22 -6.44 11.76
CA GLY A 270 -6.42 -7.88 11.58
C GLY A 270 -6.92 -8.52 12.88
N VAL A 271 -7.39 -9.76 12.78
CA VAL A 271 -7.84 -10.58 13.92
C VAL A 271 -6.71 -11.51 14.33
N GLY A 272 -5.90 -11.07 15.29
CA GLY A 272 -4.67 -11.77 15.67
C GLY A 272 -3.53 -11.53 14.68
N CYS A 273 -2.52 -12.40 14.70
CA CYS A 273 -1.36 -12.32 13.82
C CYS A 273 -1.10 -13.73 13.24
N GLY A 274 -1.40 -13.89 11.94
CA GLY A 274 -1.12 -15.15 11.26
C GLY A 274 -2.02 -16.31 11.68
N ARG A 275 -3.24 -16.06 12.06
CA ARG A 275 -4.23 -17.10 12.36
C ARG A 275 -4.79 -17.66 11.05
N ASN A 276 -4.97 -18.97 10.99
CA ASN A 276 -5.59 -19.62 9.83
C ASN A 276 -6.99 -19.04 9.58
N ASN A 277 -7.31 -18.78 8.31
CA ASN A 277 -8.60 -18.26 7.84
C ASN A 277 -8.98 -16.87 8.38
N THR A 278 -8.02 -16.08 8.86
CA THR A 278 -8.26 -14.68 9.22
C THR A 278 -7.39 -13.79 8.33
N PRO A 279 -7.97 -13.14 7.31
CA PRO A 279 -7.24 -12.26 6.42
C PRO A 279 -6.84 -10.96 7.13
N GLY A 280 -5.68 -10.41 6.76
CA GLY A 280 -5.29 -9.05 7.10
C GLY A 280 -6.10 -8.03 6.31
N VAL A 281 -6.40 -6.87 6.92
CA VAL A 281 -7.23 -5.82 6.35
C VAL A 281 -6.39 -4.59 6.05
N TYR A 282 -6.48 -4.12 4.81
CA TYR A 282 -5.67 -3.02 4.27
C TYR A 282 -6.56 -1.94 3.67
N THR A 283 -6.26 -0.67 3.94
CA THR A 283 -6.93 0.45 3.25
C THR A 283 -6.47 0.47 1.80
N GLU A 284 -7.40 0.38 0.84
CA GLU A 284 -7.10 0.34 -0.59
C GLU A 284 -6.61 1.70 -1.09
N THR A 285 -5.40 1.77 -1.64
CA THR A 285 -4.78 3.05 -2.02
C THR A 285 -5.38 3.67 -3.28
N ALA A 286 -5.84 2.85 -4.25
CA ALA A 286 -6.42 3.31 -5.50
C ALA A 286 -7.64 4.22 -5.27
N LEU A 287 -8.53 3.83 -4.35
CA LEU A 287 -9.74 4.59 -4.03
C LEU A 287 -9.41 6.01 -3.56
N TYR A 288 -8.31 6.17 -2.83
CA TYR A 288 -7.88 7.44 -2.23
C TYR A 288 -6.89 8.24 -3.08
N SER A 289 -6.51 7.76 -4.26
CA SER A 289 -5.50 8.39 -5.12
C SER A 289 -5.76 9.87 -5.41
N LYS A 290 -7.02 10.25 -5.67
CA LYS A 290 -7.41 11.67 -5.89
C LYS A 290 -7.17 12.54 -4.65
N TRP A 291 -7.47 12.02 -3.47
CA TRP A 291 -7.21 12.75 -2.21
C TRP A 291 -5.72 12.88 -1.95
N LEU A 292 -4.94 11.80 -2.14
CA LEU A 292 -3.49 11.80 -2.00
C LEU A 292 -2.85 12.85 -2.90
N VAL A 293 -3.20 12.85 -4.19
CA VAL A 293 -2.74 13.84 -5.18
C VAL A 293 -3.11 15.26 -4.78
N ALA A 294 -4.35 15.48 -4.35
CA ALA A 294 -4.82 16.81 -3.95
C ALA A 294 -4.05 17.37 -2.74
N VAL A 295 -3.74 16.53 -1.74
CA VAL A 295 -2.98 16.95 -0.56
C VAL A 295 -1.53 17.28 -0.93
N VAL A 296 -0.88 16.42 -1.73
CA VAL A 296 0.50 16.63 -2.19
C VAL A 296 0.62 17.91 -3.00
N ASN A 297 -0.31 18.15 -3.96
CA ASN A 297 -0.29 19.31 -4.84
C ASN A 297 -0.65 20.62 -4.14
N LYS A 298 -1.62 20.63 -3.21
CA LYS A 298 -1.94 21.85 -2.44
C LYS A 298 -0.73 22.38 -1.70
N ALA A 299 0.11 21.50 -1.18
CA ALA A 299 1.34 21.92 -0.51
C ALA A 299 2.39 22.49 -1.47
N ALA A 300 2.43 22.05 -2.72
CA ALA A 300 3.31 22.58 -3.74
C ALA A 300 2.83 23.96 -4.26
N SER A 301 1.51 24.15 -4.35
CA SER A 301 0.90 25.39 -4.89
C SER A 301 1.03 26.59 -3.95
N LEU A 302 1.23 26.40 -2.66
CA LEU A 302 1.36 27.51 -1.70
C LEU A 302 2.71 28.25 -1.80
N TYR A 303 3.77 27.59 -2.28
CA TYR A 303 5.10 28.20 -2.39
C TYR A 303 5.20 29.38 -3.35
N PRO A 304 4.71 29.31 -4.60
CA PRO A 304 4.83 30.43 -5.52
C PRO A 304 4.02 31.65 -5.07
N VAL A 305 2.87 31.45 -4.42
CA VAL A 305 2.02 32.55 -3.92
C VAL A 305 2.71 33.26 -2.74
N VAL A 306 3.28 32.52 -1.80
CA VAL A 306 4.02 33.10 -0.67
C VAL A 306 5.28 33.84 -1.17
N LEU A 307 6.01 33.27 -2.12
CA LEU A 307 7.19 33.90 -2.71
C LEU A 307 6.82 35.18 -3.45
N LEU A 308 5.73 35.18 -4.22
CA LEU A 308 5.22 36.37 -4.91
C LEU A 308 4.81 37.46 -3.92
N PHE A 309 4.15 37.09 -2.81
CA PHE A 309 3.76 38.01 -1.77
C PHE A 309 4.98 38.65 -1.08
N LEU A 310 6.00 37.84 -0.76
CA LEU A 310 7.26 38.30 -0.19
C LEU A 310 7.99 39.26 -1.15
N LEU A 311 8.06 38.93 -2.45
CA LEU A 311 8.64 39.81 -3.48
C LEU A 311 7.90 41.12 -3.58
N LEU A 312 6.57 41.11 -3.59
CA LEU A 312 5.72 42.31 -3.58
C LEU A 312 5.98 43.16 -2.35
N CYS A 313 6.08 42.55 -1.15
CA CYS A 313 6.41 43.30 0.06
C CYS A 313 7.79 43.97 -0.03
N VAL A 314 8.80 43.28 -0.57
CA VAL A 314 10.15 43.87 -0.74
C VAL A 314 10.14 45.00 -1.76
N VAL A 315 9.46 44.84 -2.89
CA VAL A 315 9.35 45.91 -3.92
C VAL A 315 8.62 47.14 -3.39
N LEU A 316 7.53 46.97 -2.65
CA LEU A 316 6.78 48.04 -2.02
C LEU A 316 7.60 48.78 -0.96
N SER A 317 8.37 48.06 -0.13
CA SER A 317 9.24 48.65 0.86
C SER A 317 10.42 49.45 0.27
N LEU A 318 11.00 48.95 -0.84
CA LEU A 318 12.05 49.66 -1.58
C LEU A 318 11.49 50.89 -2.35
N GLY A 319 10.28 50.76 -2.90
CA GLY A 319 9.59 51.91 -3.55
C GLY A 319 9.29 53.06 -2.61
N LEU A 320 8.93 52.80 -1.35
CA LEU A 320 8.73 53.80 -0.31
C LEU A 320 10.02 54.51 0.12
N LEU A 321 11.17 53.81 0.04
CA LEU A 321 12.51 54.38 0.35
C LEU A 321 13.05 55.30 -0.76
N VAL A 322 12.57 55.17 -1.99
CA VAL A 322 13.01 56.00 -3.12
C VAL A 322 12.15 57.29 -3.28
N THR A 323 10.99 57.34 -2.60
CA THR A 323 10.05 58.47 -2.66
C THR A 323 10.11 59.38 -1.43
N LEU A 324 11.02 59.14 -0.47
CA LEU A 324 11.42 59.98 0.65
C LEU A 324 12.81 60.59 0.38
#